data_2201123602be91b6f925702da2333582
#
_entry.id   2201123602be91b6f925702da2333582
#
_cell.length_a   1.000
_cell.length_b   1.000
_cell.length_c   1.000
_cell.angle_alpha   90.00
_cell.angle_beta   90.00
_cell.angle_gamma   90.00
#
_symmetry.space_group_name_H-M   'P 1'
#
loop_
_entity.id
_entity.type
_entity.pdbx_description
1 polymer ?
#
loop_
_entity_poly.entity_id
_entity_poly.type
_entity_poly.pdbx_seq_one_letter_code
_entity_poly.pdbx_strand_id
1 'polypeptide(L)'
;MRLALLSDLHANLQALDACLSHARSQGADRFAFLGDLVGYGADPVGVLDQVMAMQAQGAWVLQGNHDAMAVMPPTGDVSMGASTGTWTHAQLNEAQRHFLAHLPLTDTVDHVLLVHASADKPEAWRYVDGERAARVCLDAAKADGLARVLAPHVLVGHVHHQTLYYQGAGRGLMPFKPTPGVGIPLPRSRACVVTVGSVGQPRDGDPRAMYALYDMSAGRLTFHRVPYDHAAAAQAIRQAGLPEHFAHRLETGR
;
A
#
# COMPACT_ATOMS: atom_id res chain seq x y z
N MET A 1 2.54 -13.32 15.75
CA MET A 1 2.55 -12.92 14.32
C MET A 1 2.84 -11.45 14.23
N ARG A 2 3.91 -11.12 13.52
CA ARG A 2 4.31 -9.74 13.18
C ARG A 2 4.14 -9.54 11.69
N LEU A 3 3.08 -8.84 11.31
CA LEU A 3 2.67 -8.61 9.94
C LEU A 3 3.27 -7.31 9.42
N ALA A 4 4.14 -7.39 8.41
CA ALA A 4 4.59 -6.23 7.66
C ALA A 4 3.57 -5.87 6.58
N LEU A 5 3.16 -4.62 6.54
CA LEU A 5 2.13 -4.05 5.67
C LEU A 5 2.80 -3.09 4.70
N LEU A 6 2.91 -3.50 3.46
CA LEU A 6 3.51 -2.74 2.36
C LEU A 6 2.42 -2.37 1.35
N SER A 7 2.43 -1.17 0.82
CA SER A 7 1.47 -0.71 -0.19
C SER A 7 2.14 0.23 -1.16
N ASP A 8 1.53 0.39 -2.33
CA ASP A 8 1.94 1.41 -3.28
C ASP A 8 3.43 1.27 -3.62
N LEU A 9 3.82 0.05 -4.07
CA LEU A 9 5.21 -0.30 -4.41
C LEU A 9 5.66 0.42 -5.67
N HIS A 10 4.71 0.63 -6.59
CA HIS A 10 4.89 1.42 -7.80
C HIS A 10 6.16 1.07 -8.58
N ALA A 11 6.38 -0.23 -8.82
CA ALA A 11 7.52 -0.71 -9.61
C ALA A 11 8.88 -0.14 -9.16
N ASN A 12 9.04 0.14 -7.85
CA ASN A 12 10.26 0.64 -7.23
C ASN A 12 10.96 -0.49 -6.47
N LEU A 13 11.79 -1.25 -7.20
CA LEU A 13 12.46 -2.43 -6.67
C LEU A 13 13.43 -2.07 -5.54
N GLN A 14 14.15 -0.95 -5.66
CA GLN A 14 15.11 -0.48 -4.65
C GLN A 14 14.43 -0.20 -3.31
N ALA A 15 13.25 0.43 -3.35
CA ALA A 15 12.47 0.71 -2.14
C ALA A 15 11.88 -0.57 -1.55
N LEU A 16 11.39 -1.49 -2.40
CA LEU A 16 10.86 -2.78 -1.96
C LEU A 16 11.92 -3.61 -1.24
N ASP A 17 13.11 -3.76 -1.82
CA ASP A 17 14.22 -4.51 -1.24
C ASP A 17 14.63 -3.94 0.12
N ALA A 18 14.75 -2.62 0.21
CA ALA A 18 15.09 -1.95 1.46
C ALA A 18 14.02 -2.18 2.54
N CYS A 19 12.72 -2.05 2.19
CA CYS A 19 11.62 -2.28 3.13
C CYS A 19 11.54 -3.73 3.58
N LEU A 20 11.70 -4.71 2.68
CA LEU A 20 11.67 -6.12 3.03
C LEU A 20 12.83 -6.51 3.95
N SER A 21 14.04 -6.03 3.65
CA SER A 21 15.22 -6.24 4.49
C SER A 21 15.00 -5.64 5.88
N HIS A 22 14.54 -4.39 5.95
CA HIS A 22 14.27 -3.71 7.22
C HIS A 22 13.15 -4.42 8.00
N ALA A 23 12.04 -4.80 7.35
CA ALA A 23 10.93 -5.48 8.02
C ALA A 23 11.38 -6.81 8.65
N ARG A 24 12.19 -7.61 7.93
CA ARG A 24 12.76 -8.84 8.47
C ARG A 24 13.66 -8.56 9.68
N SER A 25 14.50 -7.52 9.64
CA SER A 25 15.34 -7.11 10.78
C SER A 25 14.52 -6.68 12.00
N GLN A 26 13.31 -6.14 11.77
CA GLN A 26 12.35 -5.79 12.83
C GLN A 26 11.52 -7.01 13.30
N GLY A 27 11.81 -8.20 12.78
CA GLY A 27 11.17 -9.44 13.18
C GLY A 27 9.81 -9.71 12.51
N ALA A 28 9.55 -9.13 11.34
CA ALA A 28 8.40 -9.50 10.53
C ALA A 28 8.48 -10.98 10.12
N ASP A 29 7.42 -11.73 10.39
CA ASP A 29 7.28 -13.15 10.06
C ASP A 29 6.17 -13.42 9.02
N ARG A 30 5.37 -12.40 8.71
CA ARG A 30 4.33 -12.40 7.67
C ARG A 30 4.31 -11.07 6.93
N PHE A 31 3.82 -11.10 5.68
CA PHE A 31 3.80 -9.94 4.79
C PHE A 31 2.44 -9.79 4.13
N ALA A 32 2.01 -8.55 3.93
CA ALA A 32 0.84 -8.18 3.16
C ALA A 32 1.17 -7.02 2.23
N PHE A 33 0.82 -7.16 0.96
CA PHE A 33 0.95 -6.15 -0.09
C PHE A 33 -0.44 -5.63 -0.43
N LEU A 34 -0.69 -4.37 -0.14
CA LEU A 34 -2.03 -3.78 -0.21
C LEU A 34 -2.34 -3.16 -1.58
N GLY A 35 -1.71 -3.63 -2.66
CA GLY A 35 -1.95 -3.17 -4.02
C GLY A 35 -1.03 -2.04 -4.48
N ASP A 36 -1.26 -1.61 -5.74
CA ASP A 36 -0.40 -0.73 -6.50
C ASP A 36 1.05 -1.24 -6.51
N LEU A 37 1.17 -2.51 -6.91
CA LEU A 37 2.46 -3.19 -7.06
C LEU A 37 3.27 -2.56 -8.19
N VAL A 38 2.59 -2.12 -9.25
CA VAL A 38 3.16 -1.54 -10.46
C VAL A 38 2.67 -0.10 -10.71
N GLY A 39 3.05 0.46 -11.84
CA GLY A 39 2.76 1.85 -12.23
C GLY A 39 3.82 2.84 -11.72
N TYR A 40 3.99 3.95 -12.41
CA TYR A 40 4.94 5.04 -12.17
C TYR A 40 6.43 4.66 -12.28
N GLY A 41 6.88 3.62 -11.62
CA GLY A 41 8.29 3.23 -11.55
C GLY A 41 8.74 2.34 -12.72
N ALA A 42 10.04 2.03 -12.74
CA ALA A 42 10.71 1.46 -13.90
C ALA A 42 10.92 -0.07 -13.83
N ASP A 43 10.67 -0.72 -12.67
CA ASP A 43 10.97 -2.14 -12.45
C ASP A 43 9.72 -2.99 -12.17
N PRO A 44 8.66 -2.95 -13.04
CA PRO A 44 7.44 -3.70 -12.76
C PRO A 44 7.65 -5.22 -12.74
N VAL A 45 8.52 -5.73 -13.60
CA VAL A 45 8.83 -7.16 -13.69
C VAL A 45 9.51 -7.65 -12.42
N GLY A 46 10.57 -6.97 -11.98
CA GLY A 46 11.32 -7.36 -10.77
C GLY A 46 10.47 -7.30 -9.50
N VAL A 47 9.63 -6.27 -9.39
CA VAL A 47 8.69 -6.15 -8.25
C VAL A 47 7.67 -7.29 -8.26
N LEU A 48 7.06 -7.60 -9.41
CA LEU A 48 6.06 -8.67 -9.50
C LEU A 48 6.67 -10.04 -9.25
N ASP A 49 7.86 -10.33 -9.78
CA ASP A 49 8.53 -11.62 -9.55
C ASP A 49 8.78 -11.84 -8.04
N GLN A 50 9.19 -10.80 -7.33
CA GLN A 50 9.37 -10.85 -5.88
C GLN A 50 8.05 -11.05 -5.14
N VAL A 51 7.01 -10.28 -5.48
CA VAL A 51 5.71 -10.36 -4.83
C VAL A 51 5.04 -11.71 -5.09
N MET A 52 5.10 -12.22 -6.32
CA MET A 52 4.59 -13.55 -6.69
C MET A 52 5.29 -14.66 -5.89
N ALA A 53 6.62 -14.59 -5.76
CA ALA A 53 7.37 -15.54 -4.96
C ALA A 53 6.98 -15.47 -3.47
N MET A 54 6.72 -14.27 -2.93
CA MET A 54 6.28 -14.10 -1.56
C MET A 54 4.83 -14.55 -1.35
N GLN A 55 3.93 -14.35 -2.34
CA GLN A 55 2.57 -14.89 -2.28
C GLN A 55 2.59 -16.42 -2.23
N ALA A 56 3.43 -17.07 -3.03
CA ALA A 56 3.62 -18.51 -2.99
C ALA A 56 4.12 -19.03 -1.61
N GLN A 57 4.73 -18.15 -0.81
CA GLN A 57 5.16 -18.42 0.57
C GLN A 57 4.11 -17.99 1.61
N GLY A 58 2.92 -17.57 1.18
CA GLY A 58 1.80 -17.23 2.04
C GLY A 58 1.66 -15.75 2.40
N ALA A 59 2.25 -14.82 1.64
CA ALA A 59 1.95 -13.41 1.77
C ALA A 59 0.56 -13.09 1.21
N TRP A 60 -0.16 -12.16 1.84
CA TRP A 60 -1.40 -11.58 1.29
C TRP A 60 -1.06 -10.55 0.23
N VAL A 61 -1.77 -10.59 -0.90
CA VAL A 61 -1.54 -9.64 -2.00
C VAL A 61 -2.89 -9.19 -2.53
N LEU A 62 -3.10 -7.88 -2.58
CA LEU A 62 -4.32 -7.26 -3.09
C LEU A 62 -4.06 -6.54 -4.41
N GLN A 63 -5.13 -6.30 -5.17
CA GLN A 63 -5.11 -5.45 -6.35
C GLN A 63 -5.26 -3.98 -5.96
N GLY A 64 -4.44 -3.11 -6.57
CA GLY A 64 -4.63 -1.66 -6.58
C GLY A 64 -5.11 -1.15 -7.94
N ASN A 65 -5.43 0.13 -8.03
CA ASN A 65 -5.91 0.73 -9.28
C ASN A 65 -4.84 0.74 -10.38
N HIS A 66 -3.56 0.89 -10.05
CA HIS A 66 -2.48 0.82 -11.04
C HIS A 66 -2.26 -0.61 -11.53
N ASP A 67 -2.50 -1.62 -10.71
CA ASP A 67 -2.46 -3.01 -11.11
C ASP A 67 -3.59 -3.31 -12.11
N ALA A 68 -4.81 -2.83 -11.82
CA ALA A 68 -5.94 -2.93 -12.74
C ALA A 68 -5.68 -2.21 -14.08
N MET A 69 -5.09 -1.00 -14.04
CA MET A 69 -4.69 -0.26 -15.25
C MET A 69 -3.59 -0.97 -16.05
N ALA A 70 -2.69 -1.69 -15.40
CA ALA A 70 -1.67 -2.48 -16.09
C ALA A 70 -2.25 -3.72 -16.76
N VAL A 71 -3.33 -4.31 -16.21
CA VAL A 71 -4.07 -5.42 -16.85
C VAL A 71 -4.87 -4.92 -18.05
N MET A 72 -5.62 -3.84 -17.88
CA MET A 72 -6.48 -3.25 -18.90
C MET A 72 -6.22 -1.73 -18.99
N PRO A 73 -5.22 -1.34 -19.80
CA PRO A 73 -4.89 0.07 -19.97
C PRO A 73 -6.08 0.89 -20.45
N PRO A 74 -6.39 2.03 -19.82
CA PRO A 74 -7.50 2.86 -20.25
C PRO A 74 -7.25 3.44 -21.65
N THR A 75 -8.26 3.36 -22.50
CA THR A 75 -8.23 3.91 -23.85
C THR A 75 -8.71 5.36 -23.84
N GLY A 76 -7.97 6.24 -24.54
CA GLY A 76 -8.35 7.66 -24.67
C GLY A 76 -8.09 8.53 -23.43
N ASP A 77 -7.64 7.98 -22.31
CA ASP A 77 -7.21 8.73 -21.16
C ASP A 77 -5.76 9.20 -21.34
N VAL A 78 -5.54 10.50 -21.20
CA VAL A 78 -4.21 11.15 -21.32
C VAL A 78 -3.60 11.45 -19.94
N SER A 79 -4.18 10.94 -18.87
CA SER A 79 -3.63 11.13 -17.53
C SER A 79 -2.25 10.46 -17.41
N MET A 80 -1.43 10.98 -16.51
CA MET A 80 -0.11 10.39 -16.23
C MET A 80 -0.22 8.95 -15.70
N GLY A 81 -1.28 8.64 -14.95
CA GLY A 81 -1.56 7.28 -14.49
C GLY A 81 -1.84 6.31 -15.64
N ALA A 82 -2.69 6.72 -16.59
CA ALA A 82 -3.04 5.93 -17.76
C ALA A 82 -1.82 5.67 -18.68
N SER A 83 -0.97 6.68 -18.89
CA SER A 83 0.23 6.54 -19.72
C SER A 83 1.22 5.53 -19.14
N THR A 84 1.40 5.52 -17.83
CA THR A 84 2.25 4.52 -17.15
C THR A 84 1.61 3.13 -17.12
N GLY A 85 0.28 3.04 -17.05
CA GLY A 85 -0.44 1.77 -17.17
C GLY A 85 -0.17 1.08 -18.50
N THR A 86 -0.22 1.82 -19.62
CA THR A 86 0.08 1.30 -20.96
C THR A 86 1.55 0.86 -21.08
N TRP A 87 2.49 1.67 -20.58
CA TRP A 87 3.91 1.32 -20.57
C TRP A 87 4.15 0.06 -19.74
N THR A 88 3.60 0.01 -18.52
CA THR A 88 3.71 -1.15 -17.62
C THR A 88 3.15 -2.41 -18.27
N HIS A 89 1.96 -2.34 -18.90
CA HIS A 89 1.35 -3.47 -19.61
C HIS A 89 2.31 -4.08 -20.64
N ALA A 90 3.02 -3.22 -21.39
CA ALA A 90 3.95 -3.65 -22.42
C ALA A 90 5.22 -4.33 -21.85
N GLN A 91 5.60 -4.06 -20.61
CA GLN A 91 6.73 -4.70 -19.93
C GLN A 91 6.39 -6.10 -19.38
N LEU A 92 5.11 -6.34 -19.04
CA LEU A 92 4.68 -7.55 -18.36
C LEU A 92 4.44 -8.72 -19.32
N ASN A 93 4.85 -9.92 -18.90
CA ASN A 93 4.48 -11.15 -19.59
C ASN A 93 3.04 -11.57 -19.24
N GLU A 94 2.54 -12.60 -19.92
CA GLU A 94 1.18 -13.10 -19.75
C GLU A 94 0.90 -13.60 -18.31
N ALA A 95 1.86 -14.30 -17.70
CA ALA A 95 1.71 -14.82 -16.33
C ALA A 95 1.61 -13.69 -15.31
N GLN A 96 2.40 -12.63 -15.47
CA GLN A 96 2.36 -11.45 -14.58
C GLN A 96 1.04 -10.67 -14.75
N ARG A 97 0.56 -10.48 -15.99
CA ARG A 97 -0.76 -9.85 -16.24
C ARG A 97 -1.89 -10.71 -15.69
N HIS A 98 -1.83 -12.02 -15.86
CA HIS A 98 -2.79 -12.97 -15.28
C HIS A 98 -2.79 -12.89 -13.76
N PHE A 99 -1.62 -12.85 -13.13
CA PHE A 99 -1.48 -12.68 -11.68
C PHE A 99 -2.20 -11.41 -11.21
N LEU A 100 -1.90 -10.26 -11.78
CA LEU A 100 -2.54 -8.98 -11.42
C LEU A 100 -4.06 -9.01 -11.60
N ALA A 101 -4.54 -9.63 -12.68
CA ALA A 101 -5.97 -9.71 -13.01
C ALA A 101 -6.78 -10.52 -11.97
N HIS A 102 -6.14 -11.44 -11.26
CA HIS A 102 -6.82 -12.35 -10.31
C HIS A 102 -6.57 -11.99 -8.85
N LEU A 103 -5.89 -10.90 -8.57
CA LEU A 103 -5.72 -10.41 -7.21
C LEU A 103 -7.07 -9.98 -6.61
N PRO A 104 -7.35 -10.35 -5.35
CA PRO A 104 -8.55 -9.89 -4.65
C PRO A 104 -8.48 -8.40 -4.34
N LEU A 105 -9.63 -7.75 -4.24
CA LEU A 105 -9.74 -6.33 -3.81
C LEU A 105 -9.64 -6.18 -2.29
N THR A 106 -10.01 -7.22 -1.55
CA THR A 106 -9.98 -7.26 -0.08
C THR A 106 -9.58 -8.63 0.42
N ASP A 107 -8.96 -8.68 1.60
CA ASP A 107 -8.71 -9.93 2.32
C ASP A 107 -8.78 -9.68 3.84
N THR A 108 -8.85 -10.72 4.64
CA THR A 108 -8.94 -10.62 6.10
C THR A 108 -7.91 -11.50 6.79
N VAL A 109 -7.29 -10.94 7.81
CA VAL A 109 -6.33 -11.63 8.67
C VAL A 109 -6.76 -11.45 10.12
N ASP A 110 -7.39 -12.48 10.72
CA ASP A 110 -8.00 -12.40 12.05
C ASP A 110 -9.05 -11.26 12.13
N HIS A 111 -8.79 -10.22 12.92
CA HIS A 111 -9.66 -9.03 13.07
C HIS A 111 -9.28 -7.86 12.16
N VAL A 112 -8.33 -8.08 11.26
CA VAL A 112 -7.79 -7.07 10.35
C VAL A 112 -8.41 -7.25 8.97
N LEU A 113 -9.00 -6.19 8.43
CA LEU A 113 -9.39 -6.08 7.04
C LEU A 113 -8.29 -5.38 6.25
N LEU A 114 -7.86 -6.01 5.17
CA LEU A 114 -6.90 -5.47 4.21
C LEU A 114 -7.68 -5.00 2.97
N VAL A 115 -7.42 -3.79 2.50
CA VAL A 115 -7.99 -3.23 1.27
C VAL A 115 -7.02 -2.19 0.71
N HIS A 116 -6.94 -2.05 -0.62
CA HIS A 116 -6.02 -1.06 -1.19
C HIS A 116 -6.45 0.38 -0.89
N ALA A 117 -7.69 0.71 -1.18
CA ALA A 117 -8.24 2.07 -0.99
C ALA A 117 -9.29 2.08 0.15
N SER A 118 -10.56 2.20 -0.14
CA SER A 118 -11.63 2.20 0.86
C SER A 118 -12.40 0.88 0.86
N ALA A 119 -12.86 0.43 2.02
CA ALA A 119 -13.82 -0.67 2.12
C ALA A 119 -15.21 -0.31 1.53
N ASP A 120 -15.51 0.98 1.37
CA ASP A 120 -16.71 1.44 0.67
C ASP A 120 -16.49 1.34 -0.84
N LYS A 121 -17.04 0.30 -1.45
CA LYS A 121 -16.87 -0.03 -2.87
C LYS A 121 -15.38 -0.08 -3.26
N PRO A 122 -14.66 -1.14 -2.88
CA PRO A 122 -13.21 -1.26 -3.11
C PRO A 122 -12.77 -1.01 -4.55
N GLU A 123 -13.61 -1.42 -5.52
CA GLU A 123 -13.40 -1.22 -6.96
C GLU A 123 -13.50 0.25 -7.43
N ALA A 124 -13.99 1.14 -6.58
CA ALA A 124 -14.10 2.57 -6.90
C ALA A 124 -12.86 3.37 -6.50
N TRP A 125 -11.88 2.75 -5.84
CA TRP A 125 -10.58 3.33 -5.46
C TRP A 125 -10.68 4.66 -4.71
N ARG A 126 -11.66 4.78 -3.79
CA ARG A 126 -11.91 6.02 -3.05
C ARG A 126 -10.80 6.29 -2.04
N TYR A 127 -10.30 7.52 -2.02
CA TYR A 127 -9.25 7.93 -1.07
C TYR A 127 -9.76 7.98 0.37
N VAL A 128 -8.93 7.49 1.29
CA VAL A 128 -9.13 7.65 2.74
C VAL A 128 -8.17 8.74 3.24
N ASP A 129 -8.44 9.96 2.86
CA ASP A 129 -7.58 11.14 3.06
C ASP A 129 -8.05 12.08 4.19
N GLY A 130 -9.10 11.71 4.93
CA GLY A 130 -9.62 12.49 6.03
C GLY A 130 -10.61 11.72 6.92
N GLU A 131 -11.02 12.35 8.01
CA GLU A 131 -11.90 11.75 9.04
C GLU A 131 -13.22 11.22 8.46
N ARG A 132 -13.83 11.99 7.55
CA ARG A 132 -15.09 11.60 6.90
C ARG A 132 -14.91 10.36 6.03
N ALA A 133 -13.87 10.32 5.20
CA ALA A 133 -13.57 9.17 4.34
C ALA A 133 -13.22 7.94 5.18
N ALA A 134 -12.42 8.11 6.24
CA ALA A 134 -12.10 7.04 7.18
C ALA A 134 -13.36 6.50 7.88
N ARG A 135 -14.32 7.36 8.23
CA ARG A 135 -15.59 6.95 8.82
C ARG A 135 -16.42 6.10 7.83
N VAL A 136 -16.57 6.58 6.59
CA VAL A 136 -17.29 5.84 5.54
C VAL A 136 -16.65 4.48 5.30
N CYS A 137 -15.31 4.43 5.21
CA CYS A 137 -14.55 3.18 5.05
C CYS A 137 -14.82 2.20 6.22
N LEU A 138 -14.77 2.69 7.45
CA LEU A 138 -14.99 1.86 8.63
C LEU A 138 -16.44 1.35 8.73
N ASP A 139 -17.42 2.20 8.41
CA ASP A 139 -18.84 1.84 8.47
C ASP A 139 -19.16 0.80 7.38
N ALA A 140 -18.62 0.95 6.17
CA ALA A 140 -18.73 -0.05 5.11
C ALA A 140 -18.10 -1.40 5.52
N ALA A 141 -16.89 -1.38 6.09
CA ALA A 141 -16.23 -2.60 6.57
C ALA A 141 -17.09 -3.39 7.56
N LYS A 142 -17.91 -2.71 8.36
CA LYS A 142 -18.83 -3.34 9.33
C LYS A 142 -20.12 -3.82 8.68
N ALA A 143 -20.72 -2.98 7.80
CA ALA A 143 -22.04 -3.22 7.22
C ALA A 143 -22.02 -4.36 6.19
N ASP A 144 -20.99 -4.41 5.34
CA ASP A 144 -20.88 -5.34 4.22
C ASP A 144 -20.35 -6.73 4.63
N GLY A 145 -20.14 -6.94 5.93
CA GLY A 145 -19.62 -8.21 6.46
C GLY A 145 -18.19 -8.52 6.03
N LEU A 146 -17.49 -7.55 5.43
CA LEU A 146 -16.08 -7.67 5.06
C LEU A 146 -15.22 -7.88 6.31
N ALA A 147 -15.55 -7.17 7.40
CA ALA A 147 -14.93 -7.40 8.69
C ALA A 147 -15.83 -8.30 9.55
N ARG A 148 -15.33 -9.48 9.89
CA ARG A 148 -16.04 -10.49 10.70
C ARG A 148 -16.11 -10.17 12.20
N VAL A 149 -15.73 -8.95 12.61
CA VAL A 149 -15.64 -8.52 14.00
C VAL A 149 -16.26 -7.14 14.22
N LEU A 150 -16.75 -6.88 15.43
CA LEU A 150 -17.41 -5.60 15.78
C LEU A 150 -16.47 -4.39 15.77
N ALA A 151 -15.18 -4.60 16.01
CA ALA A 151 -14.17 -3.55 16.08
C ALA A 151 -13.00 -3.84 15.13
N PRO A 152 -13.19 -3.79 13.79
CA PRO A 152 -12.15 -4.12 12.84
C PRO A 152 -11.02 -3.09 12.83
N HIS A 153 -9.81 -3.58 12.58
CA HIS A 153 -8.71 -2.73 12.13
C HIS A 153 -8.69 -2.77 10.60
N VAL A 154 -8.99 -1.67 9.95
CA VAL A 154 -8.97 -1.55 8.47
C VAL A 154 -7.65 -0.93 8.05
N LEU A 155 -6.85 -1.69 7.29
CA LEU A 155 -5.52 -1.25 6.85
C LEU A 155 -5.55 -0.98 5.36
N VAL A 156 -5.18 0.25 4.97
CA VAL A 156 -5.29 0.76 3.61
C VAL A 156 -3.99 1.41 3.11
N GLY A 157 -3.82 1.45 1.79
CA GLY A 157 -2.78 2.19 1.07
C GLY A 157 -3.32 3.42 0.35
N HIS A 158 -2.99 3.56 -0.94
CA HIS A 158 -3.52 4.47 -1.95
C HIS A 158 -3.26 5.98 -1.72
N VAL A 159 -3.25 6.46 -0.49
CA VAL A 159 -3.06 7.91 -0.19
C VAL A 159 -1.59 8.32 -0.07
N HIS A 160 -0.66 7.37 0.01
CA HIS A 160 0.79 7.56 0.16
C HIS A 160 1.23 8.36 1.40
N HIS A 161 0.37 8.39 2.43
CA HIS A 161 0.66 9.02 3.72
C HIS A 161 0.40 8.03 4.86
N GLN A 162 1.12 8.20 5.96
CA GLN A 162 0.93 7.39 7.17
C GLN A 162 0.03 8.14 8.16
N THR A 163 -1.16 7.58 8.45
CA THR A 163 -2.12 8.14 9.40
C THR A 163 -2.87 7.03 10.12
N LEU A 164 -3.14 7.21 11.39
CA LEU A 164 -4.05 6.38 12.16
C LEU A 164 -5.33 7.18 12.47
N TYR A 165 -6.47 6.70 11.98
CA TYR A 165 -7.79 7.22 12.34
C TYR A 165 -8.39 6.33 13.43
N TYR A 166 -8.54 6.84 14.62
CA TYR A 166 -9.03 6.10 15.78
C TYR A 166 -10.26 6.78 16.41
N GLN A 167 -11.08 6.00 17.10
CA GLN A 167 -12.23 6.53 17.79
C GLN A 167 -11.80 7.20 19.09
N GLY A 168 -11.97 8.53 19.16
CA GLY A 168 -11.77 9.33 20.37
C GLY A 168 -12.91 9.19 21.38
N ALA A 169 -12.95 10.09 22.36
CA ALA A 169 -14.03 10.14 23.36
C ALA A 169 -15.39 10.53 22.77
N GLY A 170 -15.40 11.19 21.59
CA GLY A 170 -16.61 11.58 20.86
C GLY A 170 -17.07 10.52 19.85
N ARG A 171 -18.05 10.88 19.00
CA ARG A 171 -18.58 10.00 17.96
C ARG A 171 -17.74 9.97 16.68
N GLY A 172 -16.81 10.93 16.50
CA GLY A 172 -15.94 11.04 15.33
C GLY A 172 -14.70 10.16 15.40
N LEU A 173 -14.09 9.89 14.25
CA LEU A 173 -12.72 9.42 14.17
C LEU A 173 -11.79 10.63 14.28
N MET A 174 -10.64 10.43 14.93
CA MET A 174 -9.59 11.45 15.05
C MET A 174 -8.35 10.99 14.28
N PRO A 175 -7.76 11.88 13.46
CA PRO A 175 -6.50 11.57 12.80
C PRO A 175 -5.34 11.68 13.80
N PHE A 176 -4.40 10.76 13.71
CA PHE A 176 -3.14 10.78 14.43
C PHE A 176 -1.99 10.58 13.44
N LYS A 177 -1.09 11.54 13.37
CA LYS A 177 0.14 11.44 12.57
C LYS A 177 1.19 10.68 13.39
N PRO A 178 1.61 9.49 12.96
CA PRO A 178 2.54 8.68 13.73
C PRO A 178 3.96 9.23 13.67
N THR A 179 4.73 8.99 14.73
CA THR A 179 6.19 9.16 14.72
C THR A 179 6.83 7.85 14.28
N PRO A 180 7.68 7.84 13.23
CA PRO A 180 8.35 6.64 12.77
C PRO A 180 9.15 5.93 13.88
N GLY A 181 9.08 4.62 13.94
CA GLY A 181 9.76 3.78 14.92
C GLY A 181 9.08 3.71 16.29
N VAL A 182 8.03 4.49 16.53
CA VAL A 182 7.30 4.48 17.82
C VAL A 182 6.10 3.55 17.73
N GLY A 183 6.05 2.54 18.61
CA GLY A 183 4.95 1.57 18.67
C GLY A 183 3.68 2.18 19.29
N ILE A 184 2.57 2.07 18.60
CA ILE A 184 1.25 2.60 18.99
C ILE A 184 0.37 1.43 19.45
N PRO A 185 -0.21 1.45 20.65
CA PRO A 185 -1.17 0.43 21.05
C PRO A 185 -2.44 0.45 20.18
N LEU A 186 -2.79 -0.69 19.61
CA LEU A 186 -4.06 -0.92 18.90
C LEU A 186 -4.85 -2.02 19.62
N PRO A 187 -5.66 -1.69 20.64
CA PRO A 187 -6.45 -2.69 21.34
C PRO A 187 -7.56 -3.24 20.42
N ARG A 188 -7.73 -4.56 20.41
CA ARG A 188 -8.76 -5.26 19.59
C ARG A 188 -10.20 -4.82 19.86
N SER A 189 -10.44 -4.16 21.00
CA SER A 189 -11.76 -3.62 21.36
C SER A 189 -12.09 -2.29 20.69
N ARG A 190 -11.14 -1.69 19.95
CA ARG A 190 -11.33 -0.38 19.31
C ARG A 190 -11.09 -0.47 17.82
N ALA A 191 -12.12 -0.13 17.05
CA ALA A 191 -11.99 -0.03 15.61
C ALA A 191 -11.12 1.15 15.19
N CYS A 192 -10.36 0.97 14.12
CA CYS A 192 -9.54 2.03 13.54
C CYS A 192 -9.40 1.84 12.02
N VAL A 193 -8.98 2.91 11.33
CA VAL A 193 -8.51 2.86 9.96
C VAL A 193 -7.08 3.36 9.92
N VAL A 194 -6.21 2.66 9.20
CA VAL A 194 -4.79 2.94 9.13
C VAL A 194 -4.39 3.07 7.67
N THR A 195 -3.84 4.22 7.28
CA THR A 195 -3.15 4.36 6.00
C THR A 195 -1.68 4.02 6.23
N VAL A 196 -1.17 2.96 5.55
CA VAL A 196 0.17 2.43 5.84
C VAL A 196 1.29 3.21 5.16
N GLY A 197 0.94 4.10 4.22
CA GLY A 197 1.87 4.87 3.40
C GLY A 197 2.31 4.12 2.16
N SER A 198 3.26 4.67 1.42
CA SER A 198 3.77 4.11 0.16
C SER A 198 5.22 3.67 0.30
N VAL A 199 5.51 2.45 -0.15
CA VAL A 199 6.89 1.95 -0.29
C VAL A 199 7.59 2.71 -1.42
N GLY A 200 6.98 2.73 -2.60
CA GLY A 200 7.63 3.15 -3.83
C GLY A 200 7.56 4.64 -4.15
N GLN A 201 6.56 5.36 -3.62
CA GLN A 201 6.36 6.77 -3.98
C GLN A 201 5.74 7.60 -2.84
N PRO A 202 6.47 7.86 -1.75
CA PRO A 202 6.05 8.76 -0.68
C PRO A 202 5.69 10.16 -1.19
N ARG A 203 4.67 10.83 -0.56
CA ARG A 203 4.15 12.13 -1.03
C ARG A 203 4.04 13.19 0.06
N ASP A 204 4.81 13.09 1.13
CA ASP A 204 4.75 14.00 2.28
C ASP A 204 6.04 14.82 2.50
N GLY A 205 6.91 14.87 1.49
CA GLY A 205 8.15 15.64 1.50
C GLY A 205 9.34 14.89 2.09
N ASP A 206 9.19 13.61 2.38
CA ASP A 206 10.26 12.73 2.86
C ASP A 206 10.41 11.56 1.86
N PRO A 207 11.53 11.45 1.11
CA PRO A 207 11.72 10.42 0.09
C PRO A 207 11.88 9.00 0.64
N ARG A 208 12.05 8.83 1.96
CA ARG A 208 12.22 7.49 2.56
C ARG A 208 10.96 6.65 2.40
N ALA A 209 11.13 5.41 1.97
CA ALA A 209 10.06 4.43 1.81
C ALA A 209 9.26 4.23 3.10
N MET A 210 7.96 4.00 2.98
CA MET A 210 7.06 3.80 4.11
C MET A 210 6.55 2.36 4.15
N TYR A 211 6.45 1.80 5.35
CA TYR A 211 5.65 0.60 5.63
C TYR A 211 5.19 0.62 7.10
N ALA A 212 4.27 -0.28 7.46
CA ALA A 212 3.86 -0.47 8.84
C ALA A 212 4.12 -1.92 9.29
N LEU A 213 4.46 -2.09 10.58
CA LEU A 213 4.62 -3.40 11.21
C LEU A 213 3.58 -3.56 12.32
N TYR A 214 2.70 -4.55 12.18
CA TYR A 214 1.68 -4.84 13.18
C TYR A 214 2.02 -6.13 13.95
N ASP A 215 2.45 -5.96 15.21
CA ASP A 215 2.55 -7.07 16.16
C ASP A 215 1.14 -7.38 16.68
N MET A 216 0.48 -8.34 16.05
CA MET A 216 -0.90 -8.71 16.37
C MET A 216 -1.03 -9.37 17.74
N SER A 217 0.03 -10.00 18.23
CA SER A 217 0.05 -10.63 19.57
C SER A 217 0.13 -9.59 20.67
N ALA A 218 0.96 -8.56 20.45
CA ALA A 218 1.12 -7.43 21.38
C ALA A 218 0.07 -6.33 21.19
N GLY A 219 -0.74 -6.38 20.11
CA GLY A 219 -1.66 -5.30 19.75
C GLY A 219 -0.95 -3.98 19.53
N ARG A 220 0.18 -3.98 18.79
CA ARG A 220 1.04 -2.82 18.60
C ARG A 220 1.35 -2.59 17.14
N LEU A 221 1.06 -1.41 16.63
CA LEU A 221 1.40 -0.95 15.29
C LEU A 221 2.59 0.01 15.34
N THR A 222 3.58 -0.21 14.46
CA THR A 222 4.73 0.69 14.30
C THR A 222 4.86 1.09 12.86
N PHE A 223 4.94 2.38 12.59
CA PHE A 223 5.19 2.92 11.26
C PHE A 223 6.69 3.11 11.06
N HIS A 224 7.17 2.82 9.87
CA HIS A 224 8.59 2.90 9.54
C HIS A 224 8.84 3.81 8.34
N ARG A 225 10.02 4.45 8.36
CA ARG A 225 10.61 5.20 7.25
C ARG A 225 11.97 4.60 6.96
N VAL A 226 12.14 4.05 5.79
CA VAL A 226 13.33 3.29 5.41
C VAL A 226 14.09 4.05 4.33
N PRO A 227 15.34 4.43 4.57
CA PRO A 227 16.18 5.00 3.52
C PRO A 227 16.47 3.92 2.48
N TYR A 228 16.46 4.32 1.22
CA TYR A 228 16.83 3.48 0.08
C TYR A 228 17.54 4.33 -0.97
N ASP A 229 18.10 3.73 -2.00
CA ASP A 229 18.74 4.45 -3.09
C ASP A 229 17.69 5.04 -4.05
N HIS A 230 17.04 6.14 -3.62
CA HIS A 230 16.06 6.84 -4.43
C HIS A 230 16.66 7.49 -5.67
N ALA A 231 17.98 7.80 -5.66
CA ALA A 231 18.66 8.33 -6.83
C ALA A 231 18.80 7.27 -7.93
N ALA A 232 19.14 6.04 -7.57
CA ALA A 232 19.17 4.93 -8.53
C ALA A 232 17.76 4.63 -9.08
N ALA A 233 16.72 4.65 -8.23
CA ALA A 233 15.35 4.46 -8.67
C ALA A 233 14.88 5.58 -9.62
N ALA A 234 15.18 6.83 -9.32
CA ALA A 234 14.90 7.97 -10.20
C ALA A 234 15.64 7.87 -11.53
N GLN A 235 16.89 7.44 -11.51
CA GLN A 235 17.70 7.22 -12.71
C GLN A 235 17.10 6.11 -13.58
N ALA A 236 16.60 5.02 -12.99
CA ALA A 236 15.94 3.95 -13.72
C ALA A 236 14.68 4.47 -14.45
N ILE A 237 13.88 5.34 -13.82
CA ILE A 237 12.72 5.99 -14.45
C ILE A 237 13.15 6.79 -15.69
N ARG A 238 14.22 7.60 -15.58
CA ARG A 238 14.79 8.38 -16.70
C ARG A 238 15.28 7.48 -17.84
N GLN A 239 15.99 6.41 -17.51
CA GLN A 239 16.51 5.44 -18.48
C GLN A 239 15.38 4.68 -19.20
N ALA A 240 14.26 4.41 -18.53
CA ALA A 240 13.07 3.79 -19.11
C ALA A 240 12.27 4.75 -20.01
N GLY A 241 12.65 6.03 -20.10
CA GLY A 241 11.92 7.04 -20.87
C GLY A 241 10.57 7.43 -20.27
N LEU A 242 10.35 7.14 -19.00
CA LEU A 242 9.16 7.54 -18.27
C LEU A 242 9.20 9.05 -17.93
N PRO A 243 8.03 9.69 -17.68
CA PRO A 243 7.99 11.12 -17.39
C PRO A 243 8.90 11.55 -16.23
N GLU A 244 9.69 12.60 -16.43
CA GLU A 244 10.63 13.17 -15.44
C GLU A 244 9.98 13.48 -14.09
N HIS A 245 8.71 13.84 -14.10
CA HIS A 245 7.94 14.11 -12.90
C HIS A 245 7.98 12.95 -11.88
N PHE A 246 7.98 11.69 -12.35
CA PHE A 246 8.04 10.53 -11.45
C PHE A 246 9.43 10.35 -10.84
N ALA A 247 10.50 10.61 -11.59
CA ALA A 247 11.86 10.61 -11.06
C ALA A 247 12.04 11.69 -9.99
N HIS A 248 11.63 12.92 -10.30
CA HIS A 248 11.69 14.05 -9.37
C HIS A 248 10.90 13.78 -8.08
N ARG A 249 9.75 13.11 -8.18
CA ARG A 249 8.93 12.74 -7.02
C ARG A 249 9.67 11.80 -6.07
N LEU A 250 10.47 10.86 -6.57
CA LEU A 250 11.28 9.99 -5.72
C LEU A 250 12.39 10.76 -5.01
N GLU A 251 12.98 11.75 -5.68
CA GLU A 251 14.07 12.57 -5.11
C GLU A 251 13.58 13.51 -4.02
N THR A 252 12.35 14.00 -4.13
CA THR A 252 11.80 15.03 -3.23
C THR A 252 10.74 14.53 -2.26
N GLY A 253 10.15 13.36 -2.51
CA GLY A 253 9.01 12.85 -1.77
C GLY A 253 7.71 13.64 -2.01
N ARG A 254 7.52 14.27 -3.21
CA ARG A 254 6.39 15.16 -3.52
C ARG A 254 5.82 14.94 -4.89
#